data_5cc7f2ab50cbdae3afa1ebc57337e28a
#
_entry.id   5cc7f2ab50cbdae3afa1ebc57337e28a
#
_cell.length_a   1.000
_cell.length_b   1.000
_cell.length_c   1.000
_cell.angle_alpha   90.00
_cell.angle_beta   90.00
_cell.angle_gamma   90.00
#
_symmetry.space_group_name_H-M   'P 1'
#
loop_
_entity.id
_entity.type
_entity.pdbx_description
1 polymer ?
#
loop_
_entity_poly.entity_id
_entity_poly.type
_entity_poly.pdbx_seq_one_letter_code
_entity_poly.pdbx_strand_id
1 'polypeptide(L)'
;MIGGGSAGWMTAAAFAHAVQGDCRITLVESEMIGTIGVGEATIPPIKLFNQRLGIDEYEFMRHTQGTYKLGIQFVDWAEIGHRYFHPFGPFGAEFDIVPLQNYWFRARAEGEDSSLDDHSMAWAAASRCKFDRPMREPRMVQSTYDYAYQFDAGLYAKYLRGYAEERGVERIEGKIVDVTLEPPNKFIKRI
;
A
#
# COMPACT_ATOMS: atom_id res chain seq x y z
N MET A 1 -21.26 4.08 -6.73
CA MET A 1 -20.31 3.22 -5.99
C MET A 1 -20.93 2.87 -4.64
N ILE A 2 -20.62 1.71 -4.08
CA ILE A 2 -21.16 1.25 -2.78
C ILE A 2 -20.00 0.90 -1.86
N GLY A 3 -20.05 1.41 -0.63
CA GLY A 3 -19.08 1.18 0.43
C GLY A 3 -18.04 2.29 0.57
N GLY A 4 -17.91 2.83 1.78
CA GLY A 4 -17.07 3.97 2.16
C GLY A 4 -15.79 3.61 2.92
N GLY A 5 -15.36 2.35 2.85
CA GLY A 5 -14.03 1.97 3.37
C GLY A 5 -12.89 2.46 2.47
N SER A 6 -11.64 2.12 2.84
CA SER A 6 -10.45 2.53 2.10
C SER A 6 -10.55 2.26 0.60
N ALA A 7 -10.98 1.05 0.19
CA ALA A 7 -11.12 0.68 -1.22
C ALA A 7 -12.16 1.54 -1.96
N GLY A 8 -13.29 1.84 -1.33
CA GLY A 8 -14.35 2.68 -1.91
C GLY A 8 -13.85 4.11 -2.15
N TRP A 9 -13.27 4.73 -1.15
CA TRP A 9 -12.76 6.09 -1.26
C TRP A 9 -11.50 6.19 -2.13
N MET A 10 -10.62 5.19 -2.15
CA MET A 10 -9.53 5.09 -3.13
C MET A 10 -10.07 5.09 -4.56
N THR A 11 -11.10 4.29 -4.81
CA THR A 11 -11.73 4.19 -6.13
C THR A 11 -12.40 5.52 -6.51
N ALA A 12 -13.17 6.11 -5.59
CA ALA A 12 -13.84 7.39 -5.83
C ALA A 12 -12.83 8.52 -6.12
N ALA A 13 -11.76 8.61 -5.34
CA ALA A 13 -10.70 9.59 -5.54
C ALA A 13 -10.00 9.42 -6.90
N ALA A 14 -9.69 8.17 -7.28
CA ALA A 14 -9.05 7.87 -8.56
C ALA A 14 -9.96 8.23 -9.75
N PHE A 15 -11.24 7.89 -9.69
CA PHE A 15 -12.19 8.26 -10.74
C PHE A 15 -12.39 9.77 -10.80
N ALA A 16 -12.60 10.44 -9.67
CA ALA A 16 -12.77 11.89 -9.64
C ALA A 16 -11.56 12.63 -10.25
N HIS A 17 -10.36 12.14 -9.96
CA HIS A 17 -9.13 12.67 -10.55
C HIS A 17 -9.05 12.42 -12.06
N ALA A 18 -9.46 11.24 -12.52
CA ALA A 18 -9.33 10.84 -13.92
C ALA A 18 -10.37 11.52 -14.82
N VAL A 19 -11.64 11.63 -14.38
CA VAL A 19 -12.74 12.14 -15.23
C VAL A 19 -12.93 13.66 -15.16
N GLN A 20 -12.34 14.34 -14.19
CA GLN A 20 -12.30 15.81 -14.07
C GLN A 20 -13.67 16.51 -14.27
N GLY A 21 -14.75 15.86 -13.81
CA GLY A 21 -16.11 16.39 -13.91
C GLY A 21 -16.92 15.91 -15.12
N ASP A 22 -16.36 15.16 -16.05
CA ASP A 22 -17.09 14.62 -17.21
C ASP A 22 -18.13 13.53 -16.83
N CYS A 23 -18.07 13.06 -15.59
CA CYS A 23 -18.94 12.01 -15.08
C CYS A 23 -19.44 12.37 -13.67
N ARG A 24 -20.72 12.17 -13.40
CA ARG A 24 -21.24 12.26 -12.04
C ARG A 24 -20.90 10.97 -11.27
N ILE A 25 -20.20 11.12 -10.17
CA ILE A 25 -19.81 10.02 -9.30
C ILE A 25 -20.59 10.14 -7.98
N THR A 26 -21.34 9.10 -7.64
CA THR A 26 -22.05 9.01 -6.37
C THR A 26 -21.54 7.80 -5.59
N LEU A 27 -21.22 8.01 -4.31
CA LEU A 27 -20.81 6.94 -3.39
C LEU A 27 -21.81 6.85 -2.25
N VAL A 28 -22.36 5.65 -2.04
CA VAL A 28 -23.29 5.33 -0.94
C VAL A 28 -22.55 4.57 0.14
N GLU A 29 -22.59 5.08 1.36
CA GLU A 29 -22.02 4.42 2.54
C GLU A 29 -22.88 4.69 3.77
N SER A 30 -22.69 3.91 4.83
CA SER A 30 -23.36 4.11 6.10
C SER A 30 -22.36 4.22 7.25
N GLU A 31 -22.42 5.33 7.96
CA GLU A 31 -21.66 5.53 9.21
C GLU A 31 -22.03 4.52 10.30
N MET A 32 -23.25 3.97 10.25
CA MET A 32 -23.69 2.92 11.19
C MET A 32 -22.94 1.60 11.00
N ILE A 33 -22.48 1.30 9.76
CA ILE A 33 -21.72 0.08 9.48
C ILE A 33 -20.26 0.28 9.88
N GLY A 34 -19.79 1.50 9.82
CA GLY A 34 -18.41 1.88 10.10
C GLY A 34 -17.41 1.32 9.08
N THR A 35 -16.22 1.85 9.11
CA THR A 35 -15.08 1.25 8.42
C THR A 35 -14.56 0.14 9.31
N ILE A 36 -14.46 -1.10 8.79
CA ILE A 36 -13.69 -2.14 9.46
C ILE A 36 -12.23 -1.69 9.39
N GLY A 37 -11.91 -0.73 10.28
CA GLY A 37 -10.60 -0.12 10.33
C GLY A 37 -9.66 -1.05 11.07
N VAL A 38 -8.74 -1.62 10.33
CA VAL A 38 -7.51 -2.16 10.84
C VAL A 38 -6.39 -1.17 10.51
N GLY A 39 -5.28 -1.20 11.23
CA GLY A 39 -4.08 -0.51 10.77
C GLY A 39 -3.66 -1.11 9.43
N GLU A 40 -3.69 -0.33 8.38
CA GLU A 40 -3.28 -0.82 7.06
C GLU A 40 -1.76 -0.89 6.95
N ALA A 41 -1.27 -2.07 6.55
CA ALA A 41 0.12 -2.31 6.21
C ALA A 41 0.24 -2.49 4.70
N THR A 42 0.68 -1.48 4.00
CA THR A 42 0.69 -1.44 2.55
C THR A 42 1.97 -1.99 1.91
N ILE A 43 2.03 -1.92 0.59
CA ILE A 43 3.19 -2.25 -0.25
C ILE A 43 3.56 -1.03 -1.12
N PRO A 44 4.76 -0.95 -1.69
CA PRO A 44 5.27 0.24 -2.37
C PRO A 44 4.36 0.90 -3.43
N PRO A 45 3.49 0.19 -4.18
CA PRO A 45 2.58 0.82 -5.14
C PRO A 45 1.65 1.89 -4.57
N ILE A 46 1.40 1.91 -3.25
CA ILE A 46 0.59 2.97 -2.61
C ILE A 46 1.20 4.37 -2.82
N LYS A 47 2.52 4.48 -2.87
CA LYS A 47 3.20 5.75 -3.15
C LYS A 47 2.84 6.29 -4.52
N LEU A 48 2.86 5.40 -5.53
CA LEU A 48 2.50 5.77 -6.89
C LEU A 48 1.03 6.19 -6.99
N PHE A 49 0.15 5.51 -6.26
CA PHE A 49 -1.26 5.87 -6.18
C PHE A 49 -1.44 7.29 -5.63
N ASN A 50 -0.86 7.57 -4.46
CA ASN A 50 -0.94 8.90 -3.84
C ASN A 50 -0.30 9.98 -4.73
N GLN A 51 0.84 9.69 -5.33
CA GLN A 51 1.53 10.62 -6.24
C GLN A 51 0.68 10.96 -7.47
N ARG A 52 -0.01 9.99 -8.06
CA ARG A 52 -0.92 10.22 -9.20
C ARG A 52 -2.10 11.11 -8.84
N LEU A 53 -2.57 11.05 -7.61
CA LEU A 53 -3.60 11.94 -7.09
C LEU A 53 -3.06 13.33 -6.71
N GLY A 54 -1.74 13.54 -6.77
CA GLY A 54 -1.11 14.79 -6.32
C GLY A 54 -1.08 14.96 -4.81
N ILE A 55 -1.23 13.87 -4.06
CA ILE A 55 -1.20 13.89 -2.60
C ILE A 55 0.25 14.01 -2.13
N ASP A 56 0.55 15.02 -1.32
CA ASP A 56 1.84 15.21 -0.68
C ASP A 56 2.06 14.14 0.41
N GLU A 57 3.28 13.57 0.45
CA GLU A 57 3.61 12.49 1.36
C GLU A 57 3.56 12.92 2.84
N TYR A 58 4.02 14.13 3.17
CA TYR A 58 4.02 14.60 4.56
C TYR A 58 2.61 14.90 5.03
N GLU A 59 1.79 15.45 4.15
CA GLU A 59 0.38 15.69 4.41
C GLU A 59 -0.36 14.36 4.65
N PHE A 60 -0.16 13.39 3.75
CA PHE A 60 -0.70 12.05 3.90
C PHE A 60 -0.30 11.42 5.25
N MET A 61 1.00 11.39 5.56
CA MET A 61 1.52 10.81 6.81
C MET A 61 0.91 11.46 8.05
N ARG A 62 0.78 12.79 8.04
CA ARG A 62 0.20 13.55 9.16
C ARG A 62 -1.29 13.26 9.35
N HIS A 63 -2.06 13.19 8.25
CA HIS A 63 -3.51 12.97 8.31
C HIS A 63 -3.87 11.52 8.66
N THR A 64 -3.00 10.56 8.37
CA THR A 64 -3.27 9.13 8.55
C THR A 64 -2.52 8.51 9.72
N GLN A 65 -1.76 9.29 10.47
CA GLN A 65 -0.83 8.81 11.51
C GLN A 65 0.15 7.76 10.94
N GLY A 66 0.61 8.01 9.74
CA GLY A 66 1.41 7.08 8.97
C GLY A 66 2.82 6.86 9.53
N THR A 67 3.34 5.67 9.34
CA THR A 67 4.74 5.32 9.58
C THR A 67 5.33 4.61 8.37
N TYR A 68 6.65 4.62 8.24
CA TYR A 68 7.34 3.96 7.14
C TYR A 68 7.43 2.45 7.36
N LYS A 69 7.31 1.70 6.28
CA LYS A 69 7.40 0.25 6.23
C LYS A 69 8.42 -0.17 5.18
N LEU A 70 9.42 -0.95 5.57
CA LEU A 70 10.54 -1.36 4.70
C LEU A 70 10.43 -2.80 4.19
N GLY A 71 9.46 -3.55 4.71
CA GLY A 71 9.26 -4.95 4.34
C GLY A 71 8.27 -5.65 5.24
N ILE A 72 8.27 -6.97 5.19
CA ILE A 72 7.39 -7.84 5.97
C ILE A 72 8.24 -8.93 6.62
N GLN A 73 8.20 -9.04 7.94
CA GLN A 73 8.80 -10.18 8.62
C GLN A 73 7.74 -11.26 8.78
N PHE A 74 8.04 -12.44 8.27
CA PHE A 74 7.25 -13.64 8.46
C PHE A 74 7.84 -14.46 9.60
N VAL A 75 6.98 -14.88 10.53
CA VAL A 75 7.34 -15.67 11.70
C VAL A 75 6.46 -16.91 11.72
N ASP A 76 7.05 -18.08 11.92
CA ASP A 76 6.34 -19.37 11.98
C ASP A 76 5.49 -19.70 10.75
N TRP A 77 5.87 -19.15 9.58
CA TRP A 77 5.10 -19.32 8.35
C TRP A 77 5.26 -20.72 7.73
N ALA A 78 6.49 -21.22 7.65
CA ALA A 78 6.77 -22.56 7.13
C ALA A 78 6.75 -23.60 8.25
N GLU A 79 7.41 -23.31 9.37
CA GLU A 79 7.50 -24.15 10.56
C GLU A 79 7.71 -23.29 11.79
N ILE A 80 7.40 -23.80 12.97
CA ILE A 80 7.58 -23.08 14.24
C ILE A 80 9.06 -22.77 14.47
N GLY A 81 9.37 -21.51 14.74
CA GLY A 81 10.73 -20.98 14.91
C GLY A 81 11.34 -20.40 13.64
N HIS A 82 10.78 -20.70 12.47
CA HIS A 82 11.27 -20.14 11.21
C HIS A 82 10.94 -18.63 11.10
N ARG A 83 11.93 -17.86 10.67
CA ARG A 83 11.78 -16.41 10.45
C ARG A 83 12.50 -16.01 9.19
N TYR A 84 11.88 -15.15 8.39
CA TYR A 84 12.54 -14.47 7.27
C TYR A 84 11.93 -13.09 7.05
N PHE A 85 12.72 -12.21 6.48
CA PHE A 85 12.28 -10.87 6.12
C PHE A 85 12.10 -10.77 4.59
N HIS A 86 10.97 -10.27 4.16
CA HIS A 86 10.70 -9.92 2.77
C HIS A 86 10.91 -8.41 2.60
N PRO A 87 12.09 -7.97 2.14
CA PRO A 87 12.37 -6.55 1.97
C PRO A 87 11.57 -5.97 0.81
N PHE A 88 11.29 -4.68 0.88
CA PHE A 88 10.87 -3.94 -0.31
C PHE A 88 12.09 -3.51 -1.09
N GLY A 89 12.54 -4.36 -2.00
CA GLY A 89 13.73 -4.19 -2.83
C GLY A 89 14.56 -5.46 -2.92
N PRO A 90 15.61 -5.44 -3.75
CA PRO A 90 16.52 -6.56 -3.90
C PRO A 90 17.42 -6.76 -2.67
N PHE A 91 18.08 -7.89 -2.62
CA PHE A 91 19.18 -8.14 -1.71
C PHE A 91 20.48 -7.63 -2.32
N GLY A 92 21.12 -6.69 -1.63
CA GLY A 92 22.38 -6.07 -2.08
C GLY A 92 22.27 -5.28 -3.38
N ALA A 93 23.42 -4.85 -3.90
CA ALA A 93 23.52 -4.26 -5.23
C ALA A 93 23.63 -5.35 -6.28
N GLU A 94 23.14 -5.08 -7.48
CA GLU A 94 23.33 -5.98 -8.62
C GLU A 94 24.79 -5.98 -9.07
N PHE A 95 25.34 -7.17 -9.22
CA PHE A 95 26.63 -7.37 -9.85
C PHE A 95 26.38 -7.81 -11.30
N ASP A 96 26.58 -6.89 -12.22
CA ASP A 96 26.30 -7.14 -13.63
C ASP A 96 24.81 -7.47 -13.86
N ILE A 97 24.49 -8.56 -14.54
CA ILE A 97 23.14 -9.03 -14.81
C ILE A 97 22.65 -10.11 -13.84
N VAL A 98 23.50 -10.50 -12.89
CA VAL A 98 23.19 -11.59 -11.96
C VAL A 98 22.80 -11.04 -10.60
N PRO A 99 21.58 -11.32 -10.11
CA PRO A 99 21.17 -10.90 -8.77
C PRO A 99 22.05 -11.51 -7.68
N LEU A 100 22.30 -10.72 -6.61
CA LEU A 100 23.19 -11.12 -5.51
C LEU A 100 22.80 -12.46 -4.89
N GLN A 101 21.52 -12.78 -4.78
CA GLN A 101 21.07 -14.05 -4.20
C GLN A 101 21.66 -15.30 -4.89
N ASN A 102 21.97 -15.23 -6.18
CA ASN A 102 22.59 -16.35 -6.88
C ASN A 102 24.04 -16.58 -6.43
N TYR A 103 24.76 -15.51 -6.17
CA TYR A 103 26.10 -15.58 -5.59
C TYR A 103 26.05 -16.08 -4.15
N TRP A 104 25.07 -15.64 -3.38
CA TRP A 104 24.87 -16.09 -2.00
C TRP A 104 24.55 -17.60 -1.95
N PHE A 105 23.66 -18.11 -2.83
CA PHE A 105 23.38 -19.56 -2.90
C PHE A 105 24.63 -20.37 -3.19
N ARG A 106 25.48 -19.88 -4.08
CA ARG A 106 26.74 -20.52 -4.38
C ARG A 106 27.71 -20.49 -3.19
N ALA A 107 27.88 -19.34 -2.56
CA ALA A 107 28.70 -19.19 -1.37
C ALA A 107 28.21 -20.09 -0.21
N ARG A 108 26.89 -20.18 -0.01
CA ARG A 108 26.30 -21.13 0.97
C ARG A 108 26.66 -22.57 0.68
N ALA A 109 26.66 -23.01 -0.58
CA ALA A 109 27.07 -24.34 -0.97
C ALA A 109 28.57 -24.60 -0.74
N GLU A 110 29.38 -23.55 -0.70
CA GLU A 110 30.81 -23.60 -0.41
C GLU A 110 31.13 -23.40 1.09
N GLY A 111 30.10 -23.25 1.97
CA GLY A 111 30.26 -23.18 3.43
C GLY A 111 30.09 -21.79 4.05
N GLU A 112 29.72 -20.77 3.27
CA GLU A 112 29.36 -19.46 3.82
C GLU A 112 28.15 -19.56 4.75
N ASP A 113 28.20 -18.92 5.93
CA ASP A 113 27.16 -19.05 6.97
C ASP A 113 26.35 -17.74 7.17
N SER A 114 26.50 -16.76 6.31
CA SER A 114 25.70 -15.52 6.38
C SER A 114 24.23 -15.76 6.09
N SER A 115 23.36 -14.98 6.72
CA SER A 115 21.96 -14.91 6.34
C SER A 115 21.77 -14.08 5.06
N LEU A 116 20.79 -14.41 4.24
CA LEU A 116 20.42 -13.55 3.11
C LEU A 116 19.96 -12.16 3.58
N ASP A 117 19.33 -12.08 4.75
CA ASP A 117 18.90 -10.81 5.35
C ASP A 117 20.07 -9.86 5.63
N ASP A 118 21.28 -10.37 5.91
CA ASP A 118 22.49 -9.56 6.14
C ASP A 118 22.89 -8.74 4.89
N HIS A 119 22.41 -9.14 3.73
CA HIS A 119 22.60 -8.44 2.46
C HIS A 119 21.44 -7.50 2.09
N SER A 120 20.50 -7.26 3.01
CA SER A 120 19.35 -6.39 2.79
C SER A 120 19.52 -5.06 3.53
N MET A 121 19.61 -3.95 2.78
CA MET A 121 19.60 -2.61 3.38
C MET A 121 18.28 -2.31 4.11
N ALA A 122 17.16 -2.80 3.56
CA ALA A 122 15.85 -2.67 4.19
C ALA A 122 15.80 -3.39 5.54
N TRP A 123 16.34 -4.60 5.64
CA TRP A 123 16.45 -5.32 6.91
C TRP A 123 17.40 -4.64 7.89
N ALA A 124 18.56 -4.20 7.42
CA ALA A 124 19.54 -3.51 8.25
C ALA A 124 18.97 -2.24 8.90
N ALA A 125 18.12 -1.52 8.17
CA ALA A 125 17.42 -0.35 8.69
C ALA A 125 16.24 -0.73 9.59
N ALA A 126 15.35 -1.63 9.13
CA ALA A 126 14.15 -2.03 9.85
C ALA A 126 14.46 -2.66 11.22
N SER A 127 15.43 -3.57 11.29
CA SER A 127 15.87 -4.23 12.53
C SER A 127 16.43 -3.26 13.58
N ARG A 128 16.80 -2.05 13.17
CA ARG A 128 17.31 -0.98 14.03
C ARG A 128 16.32 0.16 14.22
N CYS A 129 15.07 0.01 13.76
CA CYS A 129 14.05 1.06 13.77
C CYS A 129 14.56 2.37 13.12
N LYS A 130 15.29 2.24 12.01
CA LYS A 130 15.82 3.36 11.22
C LYS A 130 15.11 3.43 9.87
N PHE A 131 14.98 4.63 9.38
CA PHE A 131 14.47 4.91 8.04
C PHE A 131 15.20 6.12 7.46
N ASP A 132 15.48 6.04 6.17
CA ASP A 132 15.80 7.17 5.34
C ASP A 132 15.15 6.94 3.96
N ARG A 133 15.04 7.98 3.13
CA ARG A 133 14.52 7.82 1.78
C ARG A 133 15.56 7.18 0.88
N PRO A 134 15.17 6.25 -0.02
CA PRO A 134 16.10 5.69 -1.00
C PRO A 134 16.79 6.79 -1.81
N MET A 135 18.07 6.63 -2.01
CA MET A 135 18.84 7.51 -2.90
C MET A 135 18.51 7.20 -4.36
N ARG A 136 18.74 8.16 -5.25
CA ARG A 136 18.56 7.98 -6.69
C ARG A 136 19.84 7.61 -7.44
N GLU A 137 20.89 7.23 -6.71
CA GLU A 137 22.18 6.84 -7.29
C GLU A 137 22.23 5.30 -7.41
N PRO A 138 22.10 4.71 -8.62
CA PRO A 138 21.89 3.26 -8.78
C PRO A 138 23.02 2.37 -8.23
N ARG A 139 24.22 2.92 -8.07
CA ARG A 139 25.38 2.18 -7.55
C ARG A 139 25.50 2.18 -6.03
N MET A 140 24.65 2.93 -5.36
CA MET A 140 24.67 3.02 -3.90
C MET A 140 23.73 1.99 -3.30
N VAL A 141 24.18 1.32 -2.23
CA VAL A 141 23.35 0.35 -1.49
C VAL A 141 22.05 1.00 -0.98
N GLN A 142 22.09 2.29 -0.66
CA GLN A 142 20.92 3.08 -0.26
C GLN A 142 19.87 3.26 -1.36
N SER A 143 20.16 2.84 -2.59
CA SER A 143 19.21 2.84 -3.71
C SER A 143 18.55 1.49 -3.93
N THR A 144 18.94 0.44 -3.18
CA THR A 144 18.52 -0.93 -3.39
C THR A 144 17.23 -1.29 -2.64
N TYR A 145 16.58 -0.34 -1.99
CA TYR A 145 15.33 -0.61 -1.27
C TYR A 145 14.24 0.38 -1.66
N ASP A 146 13.02 -0.03 -1.40
CA ASP A 146 11.83 0.79 -1.49
C ASP A 146 11.10 0.80 -0.13
N TYR A 147 10.00 1.53 -0.04
CA TYR A 147 9.22 1.62 1.18
C TYR A 147 7.73 1.76 0.89
N ALA A 148 6.95 1.47 1.88
CA ALA A 148 5.52 1.70 1.93
C ALA A 148 5.16 2.33 3.27
N TYR A 149 3.90 2.22 3.67
CA TYR A 149 3.41 2.82 4.90
C TYR A 149 2.59 1.82 5.71
N GLN A 150 2.56 2.08 7.01
CA GLN A 150 1.52 1.60 7.91
C GLN A 150 0.75 2.82 8.39
N PHE A 151 -0.57 2.78 8.36
CA PHE A 151 -1.42 3.92 8.71
C PHE A 151 -2.80 3.48 9.20
N ASP A 152 -3.55 4.41 9.79
CA ASP A 152 -4.94 4.21 10.14
C ASP A 152 -5.83 4.25 8.90
N ALA A 153 -6.50 3.11 8.62
CA ALA A 153 -7.37 2.95 7.44
C ALA A 153 -8.59 3.88 7.47
N GLY A 154 -9.14 4.13 8.66
CA GLY A 154 -10.27 5.03 8.82
C GLY A 154 -9.88 6.49 8.54
N LEU A 155 -8.72 6.92 9.04
CA LEU A 155 -8.18 8.24 8.75
C LEU A 155 -7.86 8.41 7.27
N TYR A 156 -7.33 7.37 6.62
CA TYR A 156 -7.07 7.42 5.18
C TYR A 156 -8.35 7.50 4.35
N ALA A 157 -9.36 6.69 4.69
CA ALA A 157 -10.66 6.76 4.05
C ALA A 157 -11.28 8.17 4.20
N LYS A 158 -11.21 8.75 5.40
CA LYS A 158 -11.68 10.12 5.66
C LYS A 158 -10.91 11.17 4.85
N TYR A 159 -9.60 11.05 4.76
CA TYR A 159 -8.76 11.95 3.96
C TYR A 159 -9.13 11.89 2.48
N LEU A 160 -9.25 10.66 1.93
CA LEU A 160 -9.63 10.46 0.52
C LEU A 160 -11.09 10.87 0.24
N ARG A 161 -11.98 10.76 1.23
CA ARG A 161 -13.33 11.31 1.13
C ARG A 161 -13.29 12.81 0.88
N GLY A 162 -12.59 13.59 1.72
CA GLY A 162 -12.45 15.03 1.51
C GLY A 162 -11.87 15.34 0.13
N TYR A 163 -10.82 14.64 -0.28
CA TYR A 163 -10.21 14.78 -1.61
C TYR A 163 -11.21 14.56 -2.75
N ALA A 164 -12.06 13.53 -2.63
CA ALA A 164 -13.03 13.15 -3.66
C ALA A 164 -14.23 14.11 -3.69
N GLU A 165 -14.77 14.49 -2.52
CA GLU A 165 -15.88 15.44 -2.39
C GLU A 165 -15.52 16.83 -2.95
N GLU A 166 -14.29 17.32 -2.72
CA GLU A 166 -13.76 18.55 -3.33
C GLU A 166 -13.73 18.50 -4.86
N ARG A 167 -13.71 17.30 -5.45
CA ARG A 167 -13.72 17.05 -6.89
C ARG A 167 -15.08 16.61 -7.44
N GLY A 168 -16.14 16.85 -6.66
CA GLY A 168 -17.52 16.66 -7.10
C GLY A 168 -18.09 15.27 -6.90
N VAL A 169 -17.44 14.39 -6.12
CA VAL A 169 -18.07 13.13 -5.71
C VAL A 169 -19.19 13.41 -4.72
N GLU A 170 -20.40 12.95 -5.04
CA GLU A 170 -21.56 13.05 -4.17
C GLU A 170 -21.58 11.88 -3.19
N ARG A 171 -21.57 12.18 -1.89
CA ARG A 171 -21.76 11.16 -0.85
C ARG A 171 -23.22 11.06 -0.46
N ILE A 172 -23.74 9.85 -0.44
CA ILE A 172 -25.06 9.54 0.10
C ILE A 172 -24.89 8.69 1.36
N GLU A 173 -25.36 9.22 2.50
CA GLU A 173 -25.50 8.44 3.72
C GLU A 173 -26.68 7.51 3.61
N GLY A 174 -26.45 6.20 3.70
CA GLY A 174 -27.51 5.22 3.65
C GLY A 174 -27.01 3.78 3.70
N LYS A 175 -27.81 2.94 4.35
CA LYS A 175 -27.58 1.50 4.37
C LYS A 175 -28.29 0.85 3.21
N ILE A 176 -27.56 0.10 2.37
CA ILE A 176 -28.16 -0.73 1.33
C ILE A 176 -28.93 -1.88 2.00
N VAL A 177 -30.21 -1.96 1.75
CA VAL A 177 -31.09 -3.00 2.31
C VAL A 177 -31.56 -3.98 1.25
N ASP A 178 -31.59 -3.57 -0.03
CA ASP A 178 -31.99 -4.42 -1.15
C ASP A 178 -31.34 -3.96 -2.44
N VAL A 179 -31.19 -4.87 -3.39
CA VAL A 179 -30.64 -4.59 -4.73
C VAL A 179 -31.55 -5.25 -5.77
N THR A 180 -32.23 -4.45 -6.58
CA THR A 180 -33.04 -4.93 -7.67
C THR A 180 -32.21 -5.03 -8.95
N LEU A 181 -32.24 -6.20 -9.60
CA LEU A 181 -31.54 -6.45 -10.86
C LEU A 181 -32.50 -6.38 -12.05
N GLU A 182 -32.01 -5.94 -13.21
CA GLU A 182 -32.76 -5.90 -14.45
C GLU A 182 -32.53 -7.18 -15.27
N PRO A 183 -33.60 -7.96 -15.58
CA PRO A 183 -33.48 -9.07 -16.51
C PRO A 183 -33.28 -8.58 -17.96
N PRO A 184 -32.57 -9.34 -18.85
CA PRO A 184 -31.86 -10.59 -18.57
C PRO A 184 -30.43 -10.39 -18.09
N ASN A 185 -29.89 -9.17 -18.16
CA ASN A 185 -28.44 -8.85 -18.05
C ASN A 185 -27.95 -8.78 -16.62
N LYS A 186 -28.86 -8.84 -15.64
CA LYS A 186 -28.55 -8.72 -14.21
C LYS A 186 -27.82 -7.43 -13.83
N PHE A 187 -27.97 -6.35 -14.59
CA PHE A 187 -27.52 -5.04 -14.18
C PHE A 187 -28.32 -4.52 -12.99
N ILE A 188 -27.67 -3.71 -12.15
CA ILE A 188 -28.36 -3.08 -11.03
C ILE A 188 -29.34 -2.05 -11.57
N LYS A 189 -30.64 -2.25 -11.29
CA LYS A 189 -31.71 -1.33 -11.67
C LYS A 189 -31.97 -0.30 -10.55
N ARG A 190 -31.89 -0.74 -9.31
CA ARG A 190 -32.12 0.08 -8.13
C ARG A 190 -31.37 -0.47 -6.91
N ILE A 191 -30.94 0.43 -6.08
CA ILE A 191 -30.34 0.19 -4.77
C ILE A 191 -31.23 0.83 -3.72
#